data_767cdda8b7bd4ec4a0e8707559925657
#
_entry.id   767cdda8b7bd4ec4a0e8707559925657
#
_cell.length_a   1.000
_cell.length_b   1.000
_cell.length_c   1.000
_cell.angle_alpha   90.00
_cell.angle_beta   90.00
_cell.angle_gamma   90.00
#
_symmetry.space_group_name_H-M   'P 1'
#
loop_
_entity.id
_entity.type
_entity.pdbx_description
1 polymer ?
#
loop_
_entity_poly.entity_id
_entity_poly.type
_entity_poly.pdbx_seq_one_letter_code
_entity_poly.pdbx_strand_id
1 'polypeptide(L)'
;MTSIHSAIELINPDMDFSDPKIYSTLPFPSPLVVSEELFDFLPATDNVRTFRYMGRSPFEHLMKDLEDPRFLSGYHYLFLTGPSGTGKSFILAALVRSLIRKGKRVLYIPDCGVLLGDAEKALRKALQFTFHDDRVMCRTINGAQGTDDLIRIVGRQIDHSLYVVADQCNALDTNGVEDPRYQAKVNARTYIGKLGSSQMFIFSTSGKPRPDRRNDGDGRSVKSIFLHSGLTSVTHI
;
A
#
# COMPACT_ATOMS: atom_id res chain seq x y z
N MET A 1 -8.52 -7.10 15.41
CA MET A 1 -7.53 -6.16 14.82
C MET A 1 -6.26 -6.06 15.66
N THR A 2 -6.36 -6.12 16.97
CA THR A 2 -5.22 -6.13 17.91
C THR A 2 -4.18 -7.21 17.59
N SER A 3 -4.62 -8.38 17.10
CA SER A 3 -3.72 -9.50 16.81
C SER A 3 -2.74 -9.23 15.65
N ILE A 4 -3.14 -8.48 14.59
CA ILE A 4 -2.24 -8.18 13.47
C ILE A 4 -1.13 -7.22 13.90
N HIS A 5 -1.47 -6.15 14.63
CA HIS A 5 -0.48 -5.20 15.14
C HIS A 5 0.50 -5.88 16.11
N SER A 6 -0.02 -6.68 17.05
CA SER A 6 0.84 -7.46 17.96
C SER A 6 1.78 -8.41 17.22
N ALA A 7 1.28 -9.08 16.16
CA ALA A 7 2.12 -9.96 15.35
C ALA A 7 3.21 -9.19 14.58
N ILE A 8 2.91 -7.95 14.13
CA ILE A 8 3.91 -7.09 13.49
C ILE A 8 5.02 -6.69 14.47
N GLU A 9 4.66 -6.43 15.73
CA GLU A 9 5.62 -6.03 16.77
C GLU A 9 6.54 -7.17 17.22
N LEU A 10 6.08 -8.41 17.19
CA LEU A 10 6.82 -9.58 17.69
C LEU A 10 8.00 -10.01 16.80
N ILE A 11 8.04 -9.59 15.53
CA ILE A 11 9.11 -10.01 14.63
C ILE A 11 10.39 -9.19 14.87
N ASN A 12 11.57 -9.85 14.69
CA ASN A 12 12.88 -9.24 14.90
C ASN A 12 13.00 -7.83 14.27
N PRO A 13 13.36 -6.79 15.04
CA PRO A 13 13.55 -5.43 14.55
C PRO A 13 14.67 -5.29 13.53
N ASP A 14 15.71 -6.07 13.66
CA ASP A 14 16.96 -5.93 12.90
C ASP A 14 16.96 -6.73 11.59
N MET A 15 15.79 -7.20 11.16
CA MET A 15 15.67 -7.95 9.93
C MET A 15 15.97 -7.07 8.72
N ASP A 16 16.99 -7.44 7.95
CA ASP A 16 17.31 -6.78 6.68
C ASP A 16 16.37 -7.27 5.56
N PHE A 17 15.42 -6.41 5.19
CA PHE A 17 14.50 -6.68 4.09
C PHE A 17 15.11 -6.46 2.71
N SER A 18 16.36 -6.02 2.61
CA SER A 18 17.08 -5.79 1.36
C SER A 18 17.93 -6.96 0.92
N ASP A 19 18.36 -7.83 1.85
CA ASP A 19 19.22 -8.98 1.54
C ASP A 19 18.41 -10.13 0.89
N PRO A 20 18.65 -10.44 -0.41
CA PRO A 20 17.94 -11.50 -1.11
C PRO A 20 18.22 -12.92 -0.60
N LYS A 21 19.18 -13.10 0.30
CA LYS A 21 19.47 -14.39 0.96
C LYS A 21 18.56 -14.62 2.17
N ILE A 22 17.91 -13.58 2.66
CA ILE A 22 17.03 -13.67 3.83
C ILE A 22 15.61 -13.99 3.39
N TYR A 23 15.10 -15.14 3.84
CA TYR A 23 13.70 -15.52 3.73
C TYR A 23 13.03 -15.38 5.07
N SER A 24 11.88 -14.73 5.09
CA SER A 24 11.14 -14.46 6.31
C SER A 24 9.66 -14.74 6.13
N THR A 25 9.03 -15.25 7.17
CA THR A 25 7.58 -15.32 7.26
C THR A 25 7.08 -14.06 7.97
N LEU A 26 6.31 -13.25 7.27
CA LEU A 26 5.84 -11.97 7.76
C LEU A 26 4.32 -11.96 7.94
N PRO A 27 3.79 -11.34 9.03
CA PRO A 27 2.37 -11.09 9.14
C PRO A 27 1.93 -10.10 8.06
N PHE A 28 0.78 -10.39 7.45
CA PHE A 28 0.21 -9.53 6.43
C PHE A 28 -0.38 -8.26 7.06
N PRO A 29 0.10 -7.07 6.69
CA PRO A 29 -0.19 -5.84 7.42
C PRO A 29 -1.52 -5.19 6.97
N SER A 30 -2.56 -5.99 6.75
CA SER A 30 -3.88 -5.46 6.37
C SER A 30 -5.01 -6.39 6.82
N PRO A 31 -6.14 -5.82 7.30
CA PRO A 31 -7.34 -6.57 7.59
C PRO A 31 -8.18 -6.85 6.34
N LEU A 32 -7.84 -6.25 5.18
CA LEU A 32 -8.58 -6.43 3.94
C LEU A 32 -8.35 -7.83 3.37
N VAL A 33 -9.38 -8.36 2.74
CA VAL A 33 -9.28 -9.61 1.97
C VAL A 33 -8.64 -9.27 0.63
N VAL A 34 -7.61 -10.01 0.26
CA VAL A 34 -6.98 -9.95 -1.06
C VAL A 34 -7.10 -11.30 -1.74
N SER A 35 -7.01 -11.33 -3.06
CA SER A 35 -6.95 -12.58 -3.81
C SER A 35 -5.78 -13.43 -3.34
N GLU A 36 -6.00 -14.73 -3.17
CA GLU A 36 -4.95 -15.69 -2.82
C GLU A 36 -3.85 -15.75 -3.90
N GLU A 37 -4.18 -15.38 -5.14
CA GLU A 37 -3.23 -15.31 -6.25
C GLU A 37 -2.19 -14.19 -6.10
N LEU A 38 -2.47 -13.17 -5.28
CA LEU A 38 -1.55 -12.03 -5.06
C LEU A 38 -0.42 -12.36 -4.09
N PHE A 39 -0.68 -13.23 -3.13
CA PHE A 39 0.28 -13.62 -2.09
C PHE A 39 0.20 -15.13 -1.87
N ASP A 40 1.36 -15.75 -1.76
CA ASP A 40 1.49 -17.13 -1.26
C ASP A 40 1.29 -17.12 0.27
N PHE A 41 0.02 -17.06 0.69
CA PHE A 41 -0.32 -17.06 2.11
C PHE A 41 -0.10 -18.42 2.71
N LEU A 42 0.58 -18.43 3.84
CA LEU A 42 0.65 -19.61 4.69
C LEU A 42 -0.66 -19.78 5.48
N PRO A 43 -0.99 -20.99 5.93
CA PRO A 43 -2.14 -21.21 6.78
C PRO A 43 -2.17 -20.22 7.93
N ALA A 44 -3.33 -19.61 8.16
CA ALA A 44 -3.49 -18.62 9.21
C ALA A 44 -3.32 -19.27 10.59
N THR A 45 -2.47 -18.69 11.42
CA THR A 45 -2.39 -18.96 12.85
C THR A 45 -2.96 -17.77 13.61
N ASP A 46 -3.82 -18.02 14.59
CA ASP A 46 -4.44 -16.97 15.43
C ASP A 46 -5.17 -15.86 14.64
N ASN A 47 -5.80 -16.22 13.52
CA ASN A 47 -6.47 -15.30 12.60
C ASN A 47 -5.54 -14.25 11.95
N VAL A 48 -4.23 -14.44 12.00
CA VAL A 48 -3.24 -13.60 11.32
C VAL A 48 -2.74 -14.34 10.08
N ARG A 49 -2.98 -13.75 8.92
CA ARG A 49 -2.40 -14.26 7.67
C ARG A 49 -0.92 -13.89 7.62
N THR A 50 -0.11 -14.81 7.18
CA THR A 50 1.33 -14.60 6.97
C THR A 50 1.70 -14.91 5.54
N PHE A 51 2.76 -14.31 5.05
CA PHE A 51 3.30 -14.54 3.72
C PHE A 51 4.82 -14.69 3.78
N ARG A 52 5.37 -15.41 2.80
CA ARG A 52 6.82 -15.52 2.65
C ARG A 52 7.38 -14.30 1.94
N TYR A 53 8.39 -13.71 2.52
CA TYR A 53 9.10 -12.59 1.93
C TYR A 53 10.58 -12.93 1.77
N MET A 54 11.09 -12.72 0.57
CA MET A 54 12.52 -12.75 0.28
C MET A 54 13.02 -11.31 0.17
N GLY A 55 14.10 -10.98 0.86
CA GLY A 55 14.69 -9.63 0.84
C GLY A 55 14.99 -9.18 -0.60
N ARG A 56 14.92 -7.87 -0.82
CA ARG A 56 15.08 -7.27 -2.15
C ARG A 56 15.84 -5.95 -2.07
N SER A 57 16.90 -5.82 -2.84
CA SER A 57 17.73 -4.61 -2.87
C SER A 57 16.96 -3.29 -3.06
N PRO A 58 15.85 -3.20 -3.83
CA PRO A 58 15.08 -1.96 -3.91
C PRO A 58 14.43 -1.55 -2.59
N PHE A 59 14.26 -2.45 -1.63
CA PHE A 59 13.65 -2.12 -0.34
C PHE A 59 14.45 -1.08 0.44
N GLU A 60 15.78 -1.21 0.49
CA GLU A 60 16.65 -0.26 1.17
C GLU A 60 16.52 1.16 0.58
N HIS A 61 16.52 1.26 -0.75
CA HIS A 61 16.35 2.55 -1.42
C HIS A 61 14.99 3.18 -1.13
N LEU A 62 13.91 2.37 -1.13
CA LEU A 62 12.57 2.82 -0.76
C LEU A 62 12.54 3.38 0.65
N MET A 63 13.13 2.67 1.61
CA MET A 63 13.16 3.11 3.00
C MET A 63 13.99 4.38 3.18
N LYS A 64 15.17 4.47 2.55
CA LYS A 64 16.00 5.70 2.58
C LYS A 64 15.26 6.90 2.03
N ASP A 65 14.56 6.74 0.91
CA ASP A 65 13.77 7.81 0.32
C ASP A 65 12.65 8.29 1.27
N LEU A 66 11.94 7.36 1.90
CA LEU A 66 10.84 7.69 2.81
C LEU A 66 11.31 8.26 4.16
N GLU A 67 12.56 8.13 4.49
CA GLU A 67 13.19 8.68 5.70
C GLU A 67 13.93 10.00 5.43
N ASP A 68 14.22 10.34 4.15
CA ASP A 68 14.89 11.59 3.80
C ASP A 68 13.90 12.77 3.87
N PRO A 69 14.11 13.73 4.78
CA PRO A 69 13.24 14.92 4.87
C PRO A 69 13.18 15.71 3.56
N ARG A 70 14.24 15.69 2.76
CA ARG A 70 14.26 16.38 1.45
C ARG A 70 13.35 15.68 0.45
N PHE A 71 13.29 14.34 0.52
CA PHE A 71 12.35 13.58 -0.28
C PHE A 71 10.91 13.89 0.15
N LEU A 72 10.62 13.86 1.46
CA LEU A 72 9.30 14.14 2.00
C LEU A 72 8.83 15.58 1.72
N SER A 73 9.75 16.56 1.62
CA SER A 73 9.41 17.95 1.27
C SER A 73 9.23 18.17 -0.23
N GLY A 74 9.84 17.33 -1.09
CA GLY A 74 9.86 17.50 -2.54
C GLY A 74 8.94 16.56 -3.30
N TYR A 75 8.66 15.39 -2.75
CA TYR A 75 7.86 14.35 -3.40
C TYR A 75 6.67 13.95 -2.53
N HIS A 76 5.49 13.96 -3.13
CA HIS A 76 4.26 13.49 -2.47
C HIS A 76 3.82 12.13 -3.00
N TYR A 77 4.40 11.70 -4.13
CA TYR A 77 4.04 10.46 -4.82
C TYR A 77 5.26 9.59 -5.06
N LEU A 78 5.16 8.34 -4.65
CA LEU A 78 6.12 7.31 -4.98
C LEU A 78 5.42 6.21 -5.78
N PHE A 79 5.85 6.04 -7.01
CA PHE A 79 5.26 5.08 -7.94
C PHE A 79 6.16 3.87 -8.15
N LEU A 80 5.67 2.70 -7.73
CA LEU A 80 6.34 1.43 -7.92
C LEU A 80 5.76 0.72 -9.15
N THR A 81 6.56 0.56 -10.19
CA THR A 81 6.12 -0.04 -11.45
C THR A 81 7.03 -1.18 -11.89
N GLY A 82 6.59 -1.98 -12.84
CA GLY A 82 7.33 -3.11 -13.40
C GLY A 82 6.38 -4.23 -13.85
N PRO A 83 6.90 -5.24 -14.56
CA PRO A 83 6.10 -6.35 -15.04
C PRO A 83 5.33 -7.08 -13.94
N SER A 84 4.27 -7.82 -14.29
CA SER A 84 3.62 -8.74 -13.37
C SER A 84 4.63 -9.77 -12.84
N GLY A 85 4.47 -10.22 -11.61
CA GLY A 85 5.37 -11.19 -10.99
C GLY A 85 6.71 -10.64 -10.49
N THR A 86 7.01 -9.33 -10.64
CA THR A 86 8.25 -8.73 -10.12
C THR A 86 8.26 -8.54 -8.60
N GLY A 87 7.21 -8.93 -7.88
CA GLY A 87 7.12 -8.88 -6.42
C GLY A 87 6.84 -7.51 -5.82
N LYS A 88 6.24 -6.58 -6.58
CA LYS A 88 5.81 -5.26 -6.10
C LYS A 88 4.96 -5.35 -4.83
N SER A 89 3.95 -6.19 -4.85
CA SER A 89 3.02 -6.41 -3.73
C SER A 89 3.75 -6.87 -2.47
N PHE A 90 4.73 -7.77 -2.61
CA PHE A 90 5.54 -8.24 -1.50
C PHE A 90 6.42 -7.15 -0.91
N ILE A 91 7.06 -6.32 -1.75
CA ILE A 91 7.84 -5.16 -1.30
C ILE A 91 6.94 -4.17 -0.56
N LEU A 92 5.75 -3.86 -1.11
CA LEU A 92 4.82 -2.93 -0.47
C LEU A 92 4.30 -3.47 0.88
N ALA A 93 3.96 -4.75 0.97
CA ALA A 93 3.54 -5.34 2.24
C ALA A 93 4.67 -5.30 3.30
N ALA A 94 5.91 -5.59 2.91
CA ALA A 94 7.07 -5.47 3.79
C ALA A 94 7.33 -4.01 4.21
N LEU A 95 7.18 -3.06 3.27
CA LEU A 95 7.29 -1.63 3.51
C LEU A 95 6.26 -1.13 4.51
N VAL A 96 4.98 -1.46 4.29
CA VAL A 96 3.87 -1.11 5.18
C VAL A 96 4.13 -1.63 6.60
N ARG A 97 4.53 -2.89 6.70
CA ARG A 97 4.92 -3.48 7.99
C ARG A 97 6.04 -2.70 8.67
N SER A 98 7.09 -2.35 7.94
CA SER A 98 8.23 -1.61 8.48
C SER A 98 7.84 -0.20 8.94
N LEU A 99 6.98 0.49 8.19
CA LEU A 99 6.44 1.79 8.57
C LEU A 99 5.58 1.70 9.84
N ILE A 100 4.66 0.75 9.93
CA ILE A 100 3.84 0.50 11.13
C ILE A 100 4.74 0.28 12.34
N ARG A 101 5.77 -0.54 12.19
CA ARG A 101 6.72 -0.84 13.25
C ARG A 101 7.54 0.38 13.72
N LYS A 102 7.82 1.33 12.81
CA LYS A 102 8.43 2.62 13.12
C LYS A 102 7.41 3.63 13.71
N GLY A 103 6.23 3.18 14.12
CA GLY A 103 5.16 4.01 14.69
C GLY A 103 4.48 4.92 13.68
N LYS A 104 4.66 4.68 12.36
CA LYS A 104 3.98 5.46 11.32
C LYS A 104 2.55 4.96 11.13
N ARG A 105 1.64 5.89 10.88
CA ARG A 105 0.27 5.55 10.47
C ARG A 105 0.24 5.24 8.99
N VAL A 106 -0.32 4.08 8.64
CA VAL A 106 -0.36 3.63 7.24
C VAL A 106 -1.76 3.16 6.88
N LEU A 107 -2.37 3.84 5.93
CA LEU A 107 -3.58 3.37 5.25
C LEU A 107 -3.17 2.48 4.09
N TYR A 108 -3.33 1.17 4.24
CA TYR A 108 -2.91 0.21 3.21
C TYR A 108 -4.09 -0.45 2.53
N ILE A 109 -4.13 -0.32 1.20
CA ILE A 109 -5.07 -0.97 0.29
C ILE A 109 -4.25 -1.94 -0.57
N PRO A 110 -4.17 -3.23 -0.18
CA PRO A 110 -3.29 -4.21 -0.83
C PRO A 110 -3.79 -4.68 -2.20
N ASP A 111 -5.03 -4.38 -2.53
CA ASP A 111 -5.65 -4.66 -3.82
C ASP A 111 -6.73 -3.60 -4.07
N CYS A 112 -6.48 -2.70 -5.02
CA CYS A 112 -7.46 -1.69 -5.38
C CYS A 112 -8.76 -2.27 -5.97
N GLY A 113 -8.74 -3.52 -6.43
CA GLY A 113 -9.93 -4.24 -6.90
C GLY A 113 -11.01 -4.38 -5.83
N VAL A 114 -10.66 -4.39 -4.53
CA VAL A 114 -11.64 -4.47 -3.43
C VAL A 114 -12.57 -3.24 -3.39
N LEU A 115 -12.13 -2.10 -3.95
CA LEU A 115 -12.92 -0.88 -4.01
C LEU A 115 -14.04 -0.93 -5.06
N LEU A 116 -13.97 -1.91 -5.97
CA LEU A 116 -15.00 -2.08 -7.02
C LEU A 116 -16.28 -2.75 -6.50
N GLY A 117 -16.18 -3.44 -5.35
CA GLY A 117 -17.34 -4.05 -4.69
C GLY A 117 -17.99 -3.06 -3.72
N ASP A 118 -17.39 -2.87 -2.57
CA ASP A 118 -17.88 -2.00 -1.50
C ASP A 118 -16.72 -1.13 -0.98
N ALA A 119 -16.53 0.02 -1.64
CA ALA A 119 -15.46 0.95 -1.33
C ALA A 119 -15.57 1.51 0.10
N GLU A 120 -16.81 1.80 0.56
CA GLU A 120 -17.02 2.31 1.91
C GLU A 120 -16.57 1.31 2.97
N LYS A 121 -17.04 0.07 2.85
CA LYS A 121 -16.68 -0.99 3.79
C LYS A 121 -15.17 -1.26 3.80
N ALA A 122 -14.54 -1.29 2.63
CA ALA A 122 -13.10 -1.50 2.49
C ALA A 122 -12.30 -0.37 3.16
N LEU A 123 -12.62 0.90 2.85
CA LEU A 123 -11.96 2.07 3.43
C LEU A 123 -12.20 2.16 4.93
N ARG A 124 -13.42 1.95 5.40
CA ARG A 124 -13.74 1.96 6.83
C ARG A 124 -12.90 0.94 7.58
N LYS A 125 -12.81 -0.29 7.07
CA LYS A 125 -12.02 -1.36 7.69
C LYS A 125 -10.52 -1.05 7.70
N ALA A 126 -9.99 -0.49 6.60
CA ALA A 126 -8.60 -0.08 6.53
C ALA A 126 -8.28 1.08 7.47
N LEU A 127 -9.16 2.09 7.58
CA LEU A 127 -9.00 3.22 8.49
C LEU A 127 -9.10 2.80 9.96
N GLN A 128 -10.03 1.91 10.32
CA GLN A 128 -10.11 1.35 11.67
C GLN A 128 -8.84 0.59 12.05
N PHE A 129 -8.20 -0.07 11.10
CA PHE A 129 -6.91 -0.71 11.32
C PHE A 129 -5.80 0.34 11.52
N THR A 130 -5.75 1.37 10.68
CA THR A 130 -4.76 2.46 10.74
C THR A 130 -4.80 3.22 12.07
N PHE A 131 -6.00 3.44 12.61
CA PHE A 131 -6.23 4.22 13.84
C PHE A 131 -6.69 3.36 15.01
N HIS A 132 -6.32 2.08 15.04
CA HIS A 132 -6.81 1.09 16.01
C HIS A 132 -6.57 1.50 17.49
N ASP A 133 -5.55 2.28 17.76
CA ASP A 133 -5.13 2.80 19.07
C ASP A 133 -5.78 4.15 19.41
N ASP A 134 -6.42 4.81 18.45
CA ASP A 134 -7.10 6.10 18.62
C ASP A 134 -8.62 5.92 18.72
N ARG A 135 -9.14 5.89 19.94
CA ARG A 135 -10.57 5.71 20.21
C ARG A 135 -11.44 6.84 19.64
N VAL A 136 -10.92 8.07 19.60
CA VAL A 136 -11.68 9.23 19.10
C VAL A 136 -11.81 9.10 17.58
N MET A 137 -10.70 8.84 16.92
CA MET A 137 -10.67 8.62 15.47
C MET A 137 -11.52 7.41 15.06
N CYS A 138 -11.45 6.30 15.80
CA CYS A 138 -12.30 5.13 15.55
C CYS A 138 -13.80 5.47 15.63
N ARG A 139 -14.22 6.29 16.60
CA ARG A 139 -15.63 6.74 16.69
C ARG A 139 -16.00 7.63 15.49
N THR A 140 -15.11 8.54 15.09
CA THR A 140 -15.32 9.40 13.92
C THR A 140 -15.48 8.57 12.65
N ILE A 141 -14.61 7.57 12.44
CA ILE A 141 -14.67 6.64 11.30
C ILE A 141 -15.99 5.85 11.33
N ASN A 142 -16.43 5.39 12.49
CA ASN A 142 -17.69 4.65 12.62
C ASN A 142 -18.92 5.52 12.32
N GLY A 143 -18.87 6.81 12.67
CA GLY A 143 -19.94 7.77 12.41
C GLY A 143 -20.00 8.31 10.99
N ALA A 144 -18.99 8.05 10.16
CA ALA A 144 -18.94 8.52 8.78
C ALA A 144 -20.11 7.97 7.94
N GLN A 145 -20.71 8.84 7.13
CA GLN A 145 -21.84 8.51 6.25
C GLN A 145 -21.33 8.42 4.80
N GLY A 146 -20.78 7.24 4.44
CA GLY A 146 -20.29 6.98 3.10
C GLY A 146 -18.81 7.29 2.86
N THR A 147 -18.38 7.02 1.64
CA THR A 147 -16.97 7.06 1.22
C THR A 147 -16.38 8.47 1.28
N ASP A 148 -17.14 9.51 0.90
CA ASP A 148 -16.62 10.90 0.90
C ASP A 148 -16.32 11.40 2.31
N ASP A 149 -17.09 11.01 3.32
CA ASP A 149 -16.79 11.33 4.71
C ASP A 149 -15.49 10.66 5.18
N LEU A 150 -15.30 9.39 4.83
CA LEU A 150 -14.07 8.66 5.15
C LEU A 150 -12.84 9.31 4.50
N ILE A 151 -12.94 9.73 3.24
CA ILE A 151 -11.89 10.47 2.54
C ILE A 151 -11.61 11.81 3.22
N ARG A 152 -12.66 12.52 3.64
CA ARG A 152 -12.52 13.81 4.36
C ARG A 152 -11.80 13.64 5.70
N ILE A 153 -12.02 12.53 6.41
CA ILE A 153 -11.30 12.21 7.64
C ILE A 153 -9.80 12.08 7.34
N VAL A 154 -9.41 11.39 6.27
CA VAL A 154 -8.01 11.27 5.82
C VAL A 154 -7.42 12.63 5.47
N GLY A 155 -8.14 13.44 4.69
CA GLY A 155 -7.69 14.76 4.25
C GLY A 155 -7.47 15.77 5.40
N ARG A 156 -8.07 15.53 6.58
CA ARG A 156 -7.87 16.37 7.78
C ARG A 156 -6.63 16.00 8.59
N GLN A 157 -5.93 14.93 8.24
CA GLN A 157 -4.65 14.57 8.86
C GLN A 157 -3.55 15.49 8.32
N ILE A 158 -3.38 16.66 8.95
CA ILE A 158 -2.59 17.79 8.44
C ILE A 158 -1.08 17.54 8.54
N ASP A 159 -0.63 16.64 9.41
CA ASP A 159 0.78 16.54 9.80
C ASP A 159 1.65 15.70 8.86
N HIS A 160 1.21 15.37 7.66
CA HIS A 160 1.89 14.43 6.75
C HIS A 160 2.37 13.12 7.45
N SER A 161 1.74 12.82 8.57
CA SER A 161 2.06 11.66 9.41
C SER A 161 1.43 10.37 8.89
N LEU A 162 0.53 10.47 7.92
CA LEU A 162 -0.17 9.35 7.31
C LEU A 162 0.44 8.99 5.95
N TYR A 163 0.81 7.74 5.81
CA TYR A 163 1.18 7.15 4.54
C TYR A 163 -0.04 6.48 3.92
N VAL A 164 -0.35 6.76 2.67
CA VAL A 164 -1.37 6.05 1.91
C VAL A 164 -0.65 5.13 0.93
N VAL A 165 -0.87 3.82 1.06
CA VAL A 165 -0.24 2.81 0.22
C VAL A 165 -1.33 2.06 -0.53
N ALA A 166 -1.32 2.12 -1.87
CA ALA A 166 -2.29 1.47 -2.74
C ALA A 166 -1.59 0.54 -3.74
N ASP A 167 -1.91 -0.74 -3.67
CA ASP A 167 -1.36 -1.75 -4.57
C ASP A 167 -2.38 -2.17 -5.63
N GLN A 168 -1.90 -2.71 -6.75
CA GLN A 168 -2.74 -3.16 -7.87
C GLN A 168 -3.65 -2.06 -8.46
N CYS A 169 -3.14 -0.82 -8.58
CA CYS A 169 -3.93 0.27 -9.14
C CYS A 169 -4.38 0.03 -10.59
N ASN A 170 -3.73 -0.89 -11.31
CA ASN A 170 -4.17 -1.35 -12.63
C ASN A 170 -5.54 -2.07 -12.61
N ALA A 171 -5.99 -2.59 -11.47
CA ALA A 171 -7.35 -3.12 -11.34
C ALA A 171 -8.44 -2.06 -11.62
N LEU A 172 -8.08 -0.79 -11.48
CA LEU A 172 -8.95 0.35 -11.74
C LEU A 172 -8.85 0.87 -13.17
N ASP A 173 -8.01 0.28 -14.04
CA ASP A 173 -7.90 0.70 -15.43
C ASP A 173 -9.18 0.36 -16.20
N THR A 174 -9.69 1.33 -16.96
CA THR A 174 -10.90 1.18 -17.76
C THR A 174 -10.52 0.82 -19.20
N ASN A 175 -11.27 -0.12 -19.78
CA ASN A 175 -11.17 -0.47 -21.20
C ASN A 175 -12.13 0.35 -22.09
N GLY A 176 -12.57 1.50 -21.59
CA GLY A 176 -13.58 2.36 -22.22
C GLY A 176 -14.92 2.32 -21.49
N VAL A 177 -15.87 3.11 -21.97
CA VAL A 177 -17.22 3.23 -21.36
C VAL A 177 -18.06 1.95 -21.46
N GLU A 178 -17.68 1.04 -22.31
CA GLU A 178 -18.29 -0.29 -22.51
C GLU A 178 -17.96 -1.27 -21.37
N ASP A 179 -16.98 -0.95 -20.50
CA ASP A 179 -16.64 -1.78 -19.35
C ASP A 179 -17.82 -1.84 -18.38
N PRO A 180 -18.40 -3.01 -18.06
CA PRO A 180 -19.52 -3.13 -17.13
C PRO A 180 -19.27 -2.51 -15.76
N ARG A 181 -18.00 -2.35 -15.38
CA ARG A 181 -17.56 -1.72 -14.12
C ARG A 181 -16.99 -0.33 -14.31
N TYR A 182 -17.19 0.30 -15.47
CA TYR A 182 -16.62 1.60 -15.79
C TYR A 182 -16.83 2.63 -14.69
N GLN A 183 -18.09 2.84 -14.28
CA GLN A 183 -18.40 3.83 -13.26
C GLN A 183 -17.78 3.49 -11.89
N ALA A 184 -17.79 2.22 -11.50
CA ALA A 184 -17.15 1.79 -10.26
C ALA A 184 -15.63 2.02 -10.30
N LYS A 185 -14.98 1.76 -11.43
CA LYS A 185 -13.55 2.03 -11.63
C LYS A 185 -13.24 3.51 -11.60
N VAL A 186 -14.03 4.35 -12.26
CA VAL A 186 -13.89 5.82 -12.23
C VAL A 186 -14.03 6.34 -10.80
N ASN A 187 -15.05 5.90 -10.07
CA ASN A 187 -15.27 6.29 -8.69
C ASN A 187 -14.09 5.86 -7.79
N ALA A 188 -13.68 4.59 -7.86
CA ALA A 188 -12.58 4.06 -7.08
C ALA A 188 -11.24 4.81 -7.37
N ARG A 189 -10.99 5.14 -8.64
CA ARG A 189 -9.83 5.94 -9.05
C ARG A 189 -9.89 7.36 -8.46
N THR A 190 -11.07 7.98 -8.45
CA THR A 190 -11.30 9.27 -7.82
C THR A 190 -11.04 9.21 -6.30
N TYR A 191 -11.50 8.15 -5.63
CA TYR A 191 -11.25 7.94 -4.20
C TYR A 191 -9.76 7.82 -3.90
N ILE A 192 -9.04 6.98 -4.65
CA ILE A 192 -7.58 6.82 -4.50
C ILE A 192 -6.86 8.17 -4.75
N GLY A 193 -7.23 8.91 -5.78
CA GLY A 193 -6.67 10.23 -6.05
C GLY A 193 -6.89 11.23 -4.90
N LYS A 194 -8.11 11.29 -4.36
CA LYS A 194 -8.44 12.15 -3.20
C LYS A 194 -7.68 11.72 -1.94
N LEU A 195 -7.51 10.42 -1.67
CA LEU A 195 -6.74 9.92 -0.54
C LEU A 195 -5.26 10.30 -0.65
N GLY A 196 -4.68 10.24 -1.85
CA GLY A 196 -3.29 10.60 -2.09
C GLY A 196 -3.03 12.10 -2.13
N SER A 197 -4.07 12.92 -2.26
CA SER A 197 -3.91 14.37 -2.55
C SER A 197 -3.28 15.19 -1.42
N SER A 198 -3.34 14.74 -0.19
CA SER A 198 -2.86 15.47 1.00
C SER A 198 -1.84 14.70 1.83
N GLN A 199 -1.41 13.53 1.39
CA GLN A 199 -0.59 12.60 2.16
C GLN A 199 0.59 12.10 1.31
N MET A 200 1.59 11.48 1.96
CA MET A 200 2.58 10.70 1.23
C MET A 200 1.90 9.49 0.59
N PHE A 201 1.86 9.48 -0.74
CA PHE A 201 1.15 8.47 -1.49
C PHE A 201 2.11 7.51 -2.21
N ILE A 202 2.03 6.24 -1.87
CA ILE A 202 2.82 5.17 -2.44
C ILE A 202 1.87 4.24 -3.19
N PHE A 203 2.09 4.04 -4.47
CA PHE A 203 1.19 3.19 -5.24
C PHE A 203 1.93 2.33 -6.26
N SER A 204 1.33 1.18 -6.57
CA SER A 204 1.87 0.26 -7.58
C SER A 204 0.90 -0.01 -8.70
N THR A 205 1.47 -0.37 -9.85
CA THR A 205 0.74 -0.90 -10.99
C THR A 205 1.56 -1.97 -11.69
N SER A 206 0.88 -2.91 -12.33
CA SER A 206 1.49 -3.86 -13.27
C SER A 206 1.39 -3.28 -14.68
N GLY A 207 2.51 -3.23 -15.42
CA GLY A 207 2.51 -2.74 -16.78
C GLY A 207 3.82 -2.07 -17.19
N LYS A 208 3.85 -1.56 -18.41
CA LYS A 208 4.98 -0.76 -18.89
C LYS A 208 5.08 0.53 -18.11
N PRO A 209 6.30 1.04 -17.86
CA PRO A 209 6.46 2.36 -17.28
C PRO A 209 5.65 3.35 -18.13
N ARG A 210 4.71 4.05 -17.54
CA ARG A 210 4.15 5.23 -18.20
C ARG A 210 5.29 6.24 -18.24
N PRO A 211 5.60 6.82 -19.42
CA PRO A 211 6.61 7.87 -19.48
C PRO A 211 6.24 8.92 -18.44
N ASP A 212 7.23 9.36 -17.69
CA ASP A 212 7.11 10.37 -16.65
C ASP A 212 6.08 11.43 -17.00
N ARG A 213 4.90 11.36 -16.46
CA ARG A 213 4.02 12.51 -16.36
C ARG A 213 4.60 13.39 -15.27
N ARG A 214 5.67 14.09 -15.62
CA ARG A 214 6.39 15.03 -14.74
C ARG A 214 5.53 16.17 -14.23
N ASN A 215 4.31 16.31 -14.74
CA ASN A 215 3.37 17.35 -14.33
C ASN A 215 1.93 16.84 -14.56
N ASP A 216 1.35 16.21 -13.59
CA ASP A 216 -0.10 16.23 -13.48
C ASP A 216 -0.48 17.64 -13.00
N GLY A 217 -0.52 18.64 -13.85
CA GLY A 217 -1.00 20.02 -13.68
C GLY A 217 -1.00 20.69 -12.28
N ASP A 218 -0.74 19.95 -11.23
CA ASP A 218 -0.90 20.25 -9.82
C ASP A 218 0.46 20.54 -9.12
N GLY A 219 1.57 20.60 -9.89
CA GLY A 219 2.90 20.96 -9.37
C GLY A 219 3.55 19.93 -8.44
N ARG A 220 2.99 18.74 -8.30
CA ARG A 220 3.48 17.70 -7.37
C ARG A 220 4.54 16.85 -8.03
N SER A 221 5.64 16.61 -7.33
CA SER A 221 6.71 15.75 -7.81
C SER A 221 6.36 14.27 -7.61
N VAL A 222 6.56 13.47 -8.66
CA VAL A 222 6.40 12.02 -8.65
C VAL A 222 7.76 11.36 -8.78
N LYS A 223 8.10 10.47 -7.85
CA LYS A 223 9.28 9.60 -7.98
C LYS A 223 8.82 8.23 -8.45
N SER A 224 9.35 7.78 -9.60
CA SER A 224 9.06 6.47 -10.15
C SER A 224 10.23 5.51 -9.87
N ILE A 225 9.91 4.31 -9.36
CA ILE A 225 10.86 3.22 -9.17
C ILE A 225 10.41 2.05 -10.03
N PHE A 226 11.28 1.65 -10.95
CA PHE A 226 11.02 0.54 -11.86
C PHE A 226 11.72 -0.73 -11.39
N LEU A 227 10.96 -1.79 -11.19
CA LEU A 227 11.50 -3.12 -10.88
C LEU A 227 11.75 -3.89 -12.18
N HIS A 228 13.03 -4.04 -12.54
CA HIS A 228 13.45 -4.61 -13.84
C HIS A 228 13.36 -6.13 -13.94
N SER A 229 13.52 -6.85 -12.82
CA SER A 229 13.51 -8.31 -12.84
C SER A 229 12.58 -8.84 -11.78
N GLY A 230 11.82 -9.86 -12.15
CA GLY A 230 11.29 -10.81 -11.18
C GLY A 230 12.43 -11.39 -10.34
N LEU A 231 12.13 -12.34 -9.49
CA LEU A 231 13.14 -13.16 -8.84
C LEU A 231 14.19 -13.54 -9.89
N THR A 232 15.37 -12.92 -9.85
CA THR A 232 16.50 -13.41 -10.63
C THR A 232 16.63 -14.86 -10.23
N SER A 233 16.38 -15.77 -11.16
CA SER A 233 16.69 -17.17 -10.97
C SER A 233 18.11 -17.22 -10.42
N VAL A 234 18.25 -17.69 -9.18
CA VAL A 234 19.55 -18.10 -8.70
C VAL A 234 19.96 -19.22 -9.65
N THR A 235 20.77 -18.89 -10.62
CA THR A 235 21.50 -19.88 -11.39
C THR A 235 22.36 -20.60 -10.38
N HIS A 236 21.92 -21.77 -9.97
CA HIS A 236 22.78 -22.71 -9.29
C HIS A 236 23.92 -23.04 -10.28
N ILE A 237 25.07 -22.46 -9.99
CA ILE A 237 26.36 -22.93 -10.52
C ILE A 237 26.85 -24.04 -9.60
#